data_3d8af973c91a88990ed4ca697075ee13
#
_entry.id   3d8af973c91a88990ed4ca697075ee13
#
_cell.length_a   1.000
_cell.length_b   1.000
_cell.length_c   1.000
_cell.angle_alpha   90.00
_cell.angle_beta   90.00
_cell.angle_gamma   90.00
#
_symmetry.space_group_name_H-M   'P 1'
#
loop_
_entity.id
_entity.type
_entity.pdbx_description
1 polymer ?
#
loop_
_entity_poly.entity_id
_entity_poly.type
_entity_poly.pdbx_seq_one_letter_code
_entity_poly.pdbx_strand_id
1 'polypeptide(L)'
;MTTRTGHRFRVLGLLSGTSVDGIDVAVADLRADGETVVLTPLGELDLPYAEELRKGLLDALPPRPSSAEQLTVLDTLVGQAFAEAARLGIERYGPVDVIASLGQTVYHWVSDGVALGTLQLGQPAWIAERTGVPVIADLRIRDITAGGQGAPLASTLDALWLRGLAEETCRPVAALNLGGIANITVVSESETAGTSVLAYDTGPANALLDLAAARVTGGAQHADLDGRLALAGTVRTDLLDRLLADPYFAAAPPKSTGKEHFHSGYLDAALDDLAPLSAEDLLATLTELTAVTVAAECLRHHAATVVASGGGVANPAVMTALARHLPGVALRTSDDLGLPGAGKEAYLTTLLGWLSWCGVPATLPSATGARGPRLLGALTPGAGPLDLPAPLGGTVTRLRVAEVGGRR
;
A
#
# COMPACT_ATOMS: atom_id res chain seq x y z
N MET A 1 19.75 -11.72 -31.34
CA MET A 1 19.83 -11.12 -30.01
C MET A 1 19.20 -12.11 -29.06
N THR A 2 20.00 -12.80 -28.26
CA THR A 2 19.52 -13.78 -27.28
C THR A 2 18.87 -13.04 -26.14
N THR A 3 17.55 -13.15 -26.00
CA THR A 3 16.79 -12.73 -24.82
C THR A 3 17.39 -13.38 -23.59
N ARG A 4 17.99 -12.59 -22.71
CA ARG A 4 18.43 -13.06 -21.37
C ARG A 4 17.17 -13.30 -20.48
N THR A 5 16.32 -14.25 -20.87
CA THR A 5 15.34 -14.84 -19.97
C THR A 5 16.11 -15.52 -18.85
N GLY A 6 15.87 -15.09 -17.59
CA GLY A 6 16.46 -15.70 -16.41
C GLY A 6 17.50 -14.88 -15.65
N HIS A 7 17.90 -13.69 -16.11
CA HIS A 7 18.77 -12.85 -15.27
C HIS A 7 18.01 -12.35 -14.03
N ARG A 8 18.58 -12.62 -12.86
CA ARG A 8 18.05 -12.21 -11.55
C ARG A 8 18.66 -10.88 -11.17
N PHE A 9 17.82 -9.94 -10.78
CA PHE A 9 18.22 -8.70 -10.16
C PHE A 9 17.80 -8.67 -8.72
N ARG A 10 18.69 -8.21 -7.84
CA ARG A 10 18.35 -7.90 -6.46
C ARG A 10 17.96 -6.44 -6.37
N VAL A 11 16.76 -6.19 -5.89
CA VAL A 11 16.20 -4.84 -5.78
C VAL A 11 15.88 -4.53 -4.33
N LEU A 12 16.24 -3.32 -3.90
CA LEU A 12 15.86 -2.77 -2.62
C LEU A 12 14.78 -1.71 -2.84
N GLY A 13 13.65 -1.86 -2.19
CA GLY A 13 12.53 -0.92 -2.20
C GLY A 13 12.48 -0.12 -0.91
N LEU A 14 12.24 1.18 -1.03
CA LEU A 14 12.13 2.14 0.05
C LEU A 14 10.84 2.92 -0.06
N LEU A 15 10.10 3.05 1.02
CA LEU A 15 8.98 3.97 1.08
C LEU A 15 8.75 4.50 2.50
N SER A 16 8.01 5.59 2.60
CA SER A 16 7.40 6.02 3.83
C SER A 16 5.91 6.27 3.60
N GLY A 17 5.10 5.69 4.46
CA GLY A 17 3.65 5.78 4.39
C GLY A 17 3.11 7.16 4.80
N THR A 18 1.78 7.33 4.68
CA THR A 18 1.08 8.57 5.07
C THR A 18 1.00 8.78 6.59
N SER A 19 1.33 7.77 7.38
CA SER A 19 1.46 7.84 8.85
C SER A 19 2.68 8.65 9.30
N VAL A 20 3.68 8.79 8.40
CA VAL A 20 4.94 9.54 8.68
C VAL A 20 5.62 9.01 9.95
N ASP A 21 5.65 7.71 10.14
CA ASP A 21 6.23 7.05 11.31
C ASP A 21 7.67 6.55 11.05
N GLY A 22 7.98 6.17 9.80
CA GLY A 22 9.28 5.62 9.47
C GLY A 22 9.46 5.30 8.00
N ILE A 23 10.50 4.54 7.73
CA ILE A 23 10.89 4.09 6.40
C ILE A 23 10.82 2.57 6.35
N ASP A 24 9.96 2.05 5.49
CA ASP A 24 9.89 0.63 5.18
C ASP A 24 10.92 0.28 4.11
N VAL A 25 11.68 -0.75 4.35
CA VAL A 25 12.69 -1.31 3.45
C VAL A 25 12.32 -2.74 3.13
N ALA A 26 12.29 -3.12 1.86
CA ALA A 26 12.23 -4.51 1.45
C ALA A 26 13.36 -4.83 0.48
N VAL A 27 13.90 -6.03 0.56
CA VAL A 27 14.87 -6.54 -0.41
C VAL A 27 14.33 -7.83 -1.02
N ALA A 28 14.32 -7.89 -2.34
CA ALA A 28 13.87 -9.05 -3.08
C ALA A 28 14.77 -9.36 -4.27
N ASP A 29 14.86 -10.63 -4.61
CA ASP A 29 15.40 -11.09 -5.88
C ASP A 29 14.24 -11.21 -6.88
N LEU A 30 14.35 -10.53 -8.03
CA LEU A 30 13.34 -10.55 -9.09
C LEU A 30 13.95 -11.06 -10.40
N ARG A 31 13.19 -11.88 -11.13
CA ARG A 31 13.54 -12.36 -12.46
C ARG A 31 12.32 -12.57 -13.32
N ALA A 32 12.48 -12.46 -14.62
CA ALA A 32 11.45 -12.85 -15.58
C ALA A 32 11.50 -14.37 -15.86
N ASP A 33 10.31 -14.98 -15.95
CA ASP A 33 10.07 -16.36 -16.35
C ASP A 33 8.90 -16.36 -17.34
N GLY A 34 9.20 -16.14 -18.63
CA GLY A 34 8.20 -15.83 -19.64
C GLY A 34 7.49 -14.51 -19.32
N GLU A 35 6.17 -14.54 -19.22
CA GLU A 35 5.33 -13.38 -18.84
C GLU A 35 5.16 -13.24 -17.31
N THR A 36 5.79 -14.11 -16.52
CA THR A 36 5.70 -14.11 -15.06
C THR A 36 6.93 -13.45 -14.45
N VAL A 37 6.76 -12.51 -13.56
CA VAL A 37 7.80 -12.06 -12.63
C VAL A 37 7.84 -13.03 -11.46
N VAL A 38 8.99 -13.56 -11.15
CA VAL A 38 9.22 -14.33 -9.93
C VAL A 38 9.91 -13.41 -8.95
N LEU A 39 9.23 -13.11 -7.83
CA LEU A 39 9.71 -12.32 -6.72
C LEU A 39 10.03 -13.27 -5.56
N THR A 40 11.27 -13.22 -5.07
CA THR A 40 11.71 -13.95 -3.89
C THR A 40 12.00 -12.93 -2.79
N PRO A 41 11.16 -12.79 -1.75
CA PRO A 41 11.44 -11.91 -0.62
C PRO A 41 12.72 -12.35 0.09
N LEU A 42 13.62 -11.44 0.39
CA LEU A 42 14.84 -11.73 1.16
C LEU A 42 14.75 -11.22 2.59
N GLY A 43 13.97 -10.19 2.81
CA GLY A 43 13.65 -9.64 4.12
C GLY A 43 13.27 -8.16 4.05
N GLU A 44 12.93 -7.65 5.23
CA GLU A 44 12.41 -6.29 5.42
C GLU A 44 12.99 -5.65 6.68
N LEU A 45 12.98 -4.32 6.74
CA LEU A 45 13.31 -3.50 7.90
C LEU A 45 12.28 -2.40 8.00
N ASP A 46 11.91 -2.04 9.21
CA ASP A 46 11.15 -0.85 9.56
C ASP A 46 12.04 0.05 10.41
N LEU A 47 12.25 1.27 9.97
CA LEU A 47 13.18 2.21 10.58
C LEU A 47 12.43 3.51 10.92
N PRO A 48 12.19 3.80 12.19
CA PRO A 48 11.46 4.99 12.59
C PRO A 48 12.23 6.26 12.19
N TYR A 49 11.49 7.31 11.83
CA TYR A 49 12.09 8.64 11.70
C TYR A 49 12.57 9.16 13.05
N ALA A 50 13.66 9.93 13.03
CA ALA A 50 14.02 10.77 14.17
C ALA A 50 12.87 11.72 14.51
N GLU A 51 12.63 11.97 15.80
CA GLU A 51 11.46 12.72 16.28
C GLU A 51 11.36 14.13 15.66
N GLU A 52 12.48 14.82 15.52
CA GLU A 52 12.56 16.15 14.93
C GLU A 52 12.20 16.14 13.44
N LEU A 53 12.67 15.12 12.69
CA LEU A 53 12.34 14.97 11.28
C LEU A 53 10.86 14.63 11.11
N ARG A 54 10.35 13.70 11.90
CA ARG A 54 8.94 13.32 11.90
C ARG A 54 8.04 14.52 12.19
N LYS A 55 8.38 15.31 13.21
CA LYS A 55 7.65 16.54 13.54
C LYS A 55 7.68 17.55 12.39
N GLY A 56 8.86 17.78 11.79
CA GLY A 56 9.01 18.67 10.64
C GLY A 56 8.15 18.26 9.45
N LEU A 57 8.09 16.95 9.16
CA LEU A 57 7.24 16.39 8.10
C LEU A 57 5.75 16.60 8.41
N LEU A 58 5.30 16.29 9.62
CA LEU A 58 3.91 16.50 10.03
C LEU A 58 3.51 17.99 9.99
N ASP A 59 4.43 18.88 10.33
CA ASP A 59 4.21 20.33 10.26
C ASP A 59 4.17 20.86 8.81
N ALA A 60 4.72 20.11 7.84
CA ALA A 60 4.68 20.45 6.42
C ALA A 60 3.46 19.89 5.67
N LEU A 61 2.66 19.03 6.31
CA LEU A 61 1.47 18.47 5.68
C LEU A 61 0.33 19.50 5.59
N PRO A 62 -0.51 19.44 4.54
CA PRO A 62 -1.73 20.25 4.46
C PRO A 62 -2.63 20.11 5.70
N PRO A 63 -3.37 21.16 6.07
CA PRO A 63 -3.56 22.42 5.36
C PRO A 63 -2.51 23.51 5.68
N ARG A 64 -1.41 23.18 6.38
CA ARG A 64 -0.37 24.14 6.74
C ARG A 64 0.44 24.55 5.52
N PRO A 65 0.75 25.86 5.35
CA PRO A 65 1.64 26.31 4.28
C PRO A 65 3.09 25.93 4.59
N SER A 66 3.83 25.54 3.56
CA SER A 66 5.26 25.24 3.64
C SER A 66 6.06 26.19 2.74
N SER A 67 7.22 26.66 3.21
CA SER A 67 8.14 27.45 2.40
C SER A 67 9.05 26.56 1.55
N ALA A 68 9.62 27.13 0.48
CA ALA A 68 10.64 26.44 -0.31
C ALA A 68 11.87 26.07 0.54
N GLU A 69 12.25 26.91 1.51
CA GLU A 69 13.33 26.62 2.48
C GLU A 69 12.98 25.38 3.30
N GLN A 70 11.81 25.33 3.91
CA GLN A 70 11.36 24.19 4.70
C GLN A 70 11.33 22.90 3.88
N LEU A 71 10.78 22.94 2.67
CA LEU A 71 10.73 21.78 1.78
C LEU A 71 12.13 21.32 1.37
N THR A 72 13.06 22.25 1.10
CA THR A 72 14.45 21.91 0.76
C THR A 72 15.16 21.20 1.93
N VAL A 73 14.98 21.72 3.15
CA VAL A 73 15.54 21.09 4.35
C VAL A 73 14.98 19.69 4.57
N LEU A 74 13.65 19.54 4.48
CA LEU A 74 13.00 18.25 4.68
C LEU A 74 13.37 17.24 3.58
N ASP A 75 13.42 17.65 2.32
CA ASP A 75 13.83 16.79 1.20
C ASP A 75 15.25 16.25 1.39
N THR A 76 16.14 17.10 1.87
CA THR A 76 17.51 16.72 2.21
C THR A 76 17.55 15.71 3.36
N LEU A 77 16.88 16.01 4.47
CA LEU A 77 16.90 15.15 5.67
C LEU A 77 16.21 13.80 5.43
N VAL A 78 15.11 13.79 4.69
CA VAL A 78 14.45 12.54 4.26
C VAL A 78 15.37 11.76 3.34
N GLY A 79 16.00 12.40 2.35
CA GLY A 79 16.96 11.76 1.46
C GLY A 79 18.13 11.11 2.22
N GLN A 80 18.66 11.77 3.23
CA GLN A 80 19.72 11.21 4.10
C GLN A 80 19.21 10.04 4.95
N ALA A 81 17.98 10.12 5.49
CA ALA A 81 17.37 9.02 6.24
C ALA A 81 17.13 7.79 5.35
N PHE A 82 16.64 7.99 4.13
CA PHE A 82 16.46 6.93 3.13
C PHE A 82 17.80 6.33 2.68
N ALA A 83 18.85 7.15 2.56
CA ALA A 83 20.19 6.69 2.25
C ALA A 83 20.74 5.76 3.33
N GLU A 84 20.52 6.09 4.61
CA GLU A 84 20.93 5.24 5.72
C GLU A 84 20.07 3.96 5.79
N ALA A 85 18.78 4.05 5.55
CA ALA A 85 17.89 2.89 5.47
C ALA A 85 18.33 1.92 4.35
N ALA A 86 18.69 2.44 3.18
CA ALA A 86 19.22 1.64 2.06
C ALA A 86 20.55 0.97 2.44
N ARG A 87 21.46 1.70 3.09
CA ARG A 87 22.75 1.16 3.56
C ARG A 87 22.55 -0.03 4.51
N LEU A 88 21.66 0.12 5.49
CA LEU A 88 21.31 -0.94 6.44
C LEU A 88 20.69 -2.16 5.75
N GLY A 89 19.80 -1.94 4.77
CA GLY A 89 19.22 -3.00 3.95
C GLY A 89 20.29 -3.78 3.18
N ILE A 90 21.24 -3.06 2.54
CA ILE A 90 22.36 -3.68 1.81
C ILE A 90 23.30 -4.44 2.76
N GLU A 91 23.60 -3.88 3.92
CA GLU A 91 24.44 -4.53 4.92
C GLU A 91 23.84 -5.84 5.41
N ARG A 92 22.51 -5.86 5.61
CA ARG A 92 21.82 -7.03 6.15
C ARG A 92 21.53 -8.11 5.10
N TYR A 93 21.18 -7.74 3.88
CA TYR A 93 20.68 -8.67 2.85
C TYR A 93 21.62 -8.83 1.66
N GLY A 94 22.74 -8.13 1.67
CA GLY A 94 23.78 -8.19 0.64
C GLY A 94 23.60 -7.15 -0.49
N PRO A 95 24.58 -7.08 -1.40
CA PRO A 95 24.60 -6.10 -2.50
C PRO A 95 23.33 -6.16 -3.36
N VAL A 96 22.88 -5.01 -3.85
CA VAL A 96 21.72 -4.86 -4.72
C VAL A 96 22.12 -4.23 -6.06
N ASP A 97 21.37 -4.54 -7.11
CA ASP A 97 21.62 -4.04 -8.47
C ASP A 97 20.99 -2.67 -8.70
N VAL A 98 19.86 -2.40 -8.07
CA VAL A 98 19.10 -1.14 -8.17
C VAL A 98 18.30 -0.90 -6.90
N ILE A 99 18.11 0.37 -6.55
CA ILE A 99 17.25 0.81 -5.46
C ILE A 99 16.03 1.50 -6.07
N ALA A 100 14.85 1.21 -5.55
CA ALA A 100 13.62 1.94 -5.86
C ALA A 100 13.17 2.73 -4.65
N SER A 101 12.84 4.00 -4.81
CA SER A 101 12.38 4.86 -3.72
C SER A 101 11.05 5.52 -4.08
N LEU A 102 10.02 5.25 -3.28
CA LEU A 102 8.74 5.96 -3.38
C LEU A 102 8.78 7.30 -2.64
N GLY A 103 9.76 7.49 -1.76
CA GLY A 103 9.91 8.69 -0.94
C GLY A 103 8.81 8.86 0.10
N GLN A 104 8.74 10.05 0.70
CA GLN A 104 7.70 10.48 1.62
C GLN A 104 6.75 11.42 0.90
N THR A 105 5.52 10.99 0.65
CA THR A 105 4.50 11.87 0.04
C THR A 105 4.07 12.94 1.03
N VAL A 106 4.20 14.19 0.65
CA VAL A 106 3.76 15.36 1.45
C VAL A 106 2.60 16.10 0.83
N TYR A 107 2.44 16.02 -0.49
CA TYR A 107 1.33 16.67 -1.18
C TYR A 107 0.92 15.90 -2.44
N HIS A 108 -0.38 15.75 -2.63
CA HIS A 108 -0.97 15.21 -3.83
C HIS A 108 -2.02 16.22 -4.31
N TRP A 109 -1.70 16.93 -5.39
CA TRP A 109 -2.53 18.02 -5.89
C TRP A 109 -3.66 17.48 -6.76
N VAL A 110 -4.86 17.48 -6.19
CA VAL A 110 -6.09 17.11 -6.89
C VAL A 110 -6.98 18.33 -7.01
N SER A 111 -7.52 18.59 -8.21
CA SER A 111 -8.54 19.60 -8.45
C SER A 111 -9.63 19.00 -9.34
N ASP A 112 -10.88 19.20 -8.96
CA ASP A 112 -12.05 18.67 -9.66
C ASP A 112 -11.98 17.16 -9.93
N GLY A 113 -11.42 16.40 -8.97
CA GLY A 113 -11.27 14.96 -9.06
C GLY A 113 -10.13 14.50 -9.97
N VAL A 114 -9.27 15.40 -10.47
CA VAL A 114 -8.14 15.09 -11.34
C VAL A 114 -6.83 15.39 -10.61
N ALA A 115 -5.91 14.42 -10.59
CA ALA A 115 -4.56 14.64 -10.09
C ALA A 115 -3.75 15.47 -11.10
N LEU A 116 -3.26 16.62 -10.65
CA LEU A 116 -2.50 17.56 -11.44
C LEU A 116 -1.00 17.52 -11.12
N GLY A 117 -0.64 17.03 -9.94
CA GLY A 117 0.74 16.92 -9.48
C GLY A 117 0.86 16.16 -8.18
N THR A 118 2.09 15.86 -7.82
CA THR A 118 2.40 15.14 -6.57
C THR A 118 3.81 15.51 -6.12
N LEU A 119 4.04 15.54 -4.83
CA LEU A 119 5.36 15.83 -4.26
C LEU A 119 5.71 14.75 -3.24
N GLN A 120 6.79 14.04 -3.55
CA GLN A 120 7.47 13.12 -2.65
C GLN A 120 8.82 13.72 -2.27
N LEU A 121 9.12 13.76 -0.98
CA LEU A 121 10.43 14.15 -0.45
C LEU A 121 11.34 12.93 -0.34
N GLY A 122 12.64 13.15 -0.34
CA GLY A 122 13.67 12.11 -0.27
C GLY A 122 14.52 12.06 -1.51
N GLN A 123 15.25 13.18 -1.77
CA GLN A 123 16.13 13.36 -2.94
C GLN A 123 17.00 12.13 -3.19
N PRO A 124 16.81 11.41 -4.33
CA PRO A 124 17.47 10.12 -4.59
C PRO A 124 19.00 10.22 -4.74
N ALA A 125 19.55 11.41 -5.00
CA ALA A 125 20.98 11.60 -5.08
C ALA A 125 21.70 11.28 -3.75
N TRP A 126 21.07 11.49 -2.58
CA TRP A 126 21.63 11.09 -1.29
C TRP A 126 21.75 9.57 -1.15
N ILE A 127 20.75 8.84 -1.66
CA ILE A 127 20.75 7.37 -1.66
C ILE A 127 21.85 6.85 -2.59
N ALA A 128 21.91 7.38 -3.81
CA ALA A 128 22.88 6.98 -4.83
C ALA A 128 24.33 7.27 -4.37
N GLU A 129 24.60 8.44 -3.79
CA GLU A 129 25.91 8.82 -3.27
C GLU A 129 26.34 7.92 -2.11
N ARG A 130 25.43 7.63 -1.18
CA ARG A 130 25.71 6.82 0.00
C ARG A 130 25.97 5.35 -0.30
N THR A 131 25.27 4.81 -1.30
CA THR A 131 25.28 3.37 -1.62
C THR A 131 26.12 3.02 -2.83
N GLY A 132 26.37 3.97 -3.72
CA GLY A 132 26.98 3.75 -5.04
C GLY A 132 26.05 3.05 -6.04
N VAL A 133 24.78 2.75 -5.66
CA VAL A 133 23.81 2.00 -6.45
C VAL A 133 22.89 2.96 -7.21
N PRO A 134 22.51 2.70 -8.47
CA PRO A 134 21.52 3.51 -9.18
C PRO A 134 20.15 3.46 -8.48
N VAL A 135 19.44 4.60 -8.51
CA VAL A 135 18.16 4.77 -7.82
C VAL A 135 17.07 5.17 -8.80
N ILE A 136 15.94 4.48 -8.74
CA ILE A 136 14.70 4.83 -9.45
C ILE A 136 13.75 5.46 -8.42
N ALA A 137 13.38 6.72 -8.63
CA ALA A 137 12.51 7.48 -7.73
C ALA A 137 11.40 8.19 -8.52
N ASP A 138 10.51 8.93 -7.83
CA ASP A 138 9.41 9.68 -8.44
C ASP A 138 8.46 8.79 -9.27
N LEU A 139 8.02 7.69 -8.65
CA LEU A 139 7.26 6.63 -9.32
C LEU A 139 5.82 7.04 -9.71
N ARG A 140 5.29 8.17 -9.19
CA ARG A 140 3.88 8.58 -9.39
C ARG A 140 3.68 9.53 -10.58
N ILE A 141 4.64 10.43 -10.84
CA ILE A 141 4.44 11.55 -11.76
C ILE A 141 4.20 11.10 -13.21
N ARG A 142 4.81 10.00 -13.67
CA ARG A 142 4.65 9.51 -15.04
C ARG A 142 3.23 9.00 -15.31
N ASP A 143 2.55 8.48 -14.30
CA ASP A 143 1.14 8.11 -14.37
C ASP A 143 0.26 9.36 -14.48
N ILE A 144 0.49 10.38 -13.64
CA ILE A 144 -0.23 11.66 -13.65
C ILE A 144 -0.07 12.35 -15.00
N THR A 145 1.14 12.42 -15.57
CA THR A 145 1.37 13.02 -16.89
C THR A 145 0.68 12.26 -18.02
N ALA A 146 0.36 11.00 -17.82
CA ALA A 146 -0.47 10.21 -18.72
C ALA A 146 -2.00 10.39 -18.49
N GLY A 147 -2.38 11.26 -17.56
CA GLY A 147 -3.77 11.55 -17.21
C GLY A 147 -4.34 10.64 -16.14
N GLY A 148 -3.49 9.82 -15.49
CA GLY A 148 -3.87 9.01 -14.34
C GLY A 148 -3.82 9.78 -13.03
N GLN A 149 -4.23 9.12 -11.96
CA GLN A 149 -4.28 9.70 -10.62
C GLN A 149 -2.95 9.57 -9.84
N GLY A 150 -1.93 8.85 -10.37
CA GLY A 150 -0.68 8.59 -9.63
C GLY A 150 -0.85 7.66 -8.41
N ALA A 151 -2.05 7.17 -8.20
CA ALA A 151 -2.47 6.25 -7.15
C ALA A 151 -3.76 5.52 -7.60
N PRO A 152 -4.07 4.32 -7.07
CA PRO A 152 -3.22 3.49 -6.23
C PRO A 152 -2.16 2.72 -7.04
N LEU A 153 -0.88 2.82 -6.69
CA LEU A 153 0.17 2.00 -7.33
C LEU A 153 0.14 0.54 -6.84
N ALA A 154 -0.40 0.28 -5.65
CA ALA A 154 -0.55 -1.05 -5.08
C ALA A 154 -1.33 -2.00 -6.00
N SER A 155 -2.30 -1.47 -6.75
CA SER A 155 -3.07 -2.24 -7.73
C SER A 155 -2.23 -2.93 -8.80
N THR A 156 -1.04 -2.41 -9.13
CA THR A 156 -0.11 -3.06 -10.06
C THR A 156 0.43 -4.38 -9.49
N LEU A 157 0.86 -4.38 -8.23
CA LEU A 157 1.30 -5.59 -7.56
C LEU A 157 0.14 -6.57 -7.42
N ASP A 158 -1.00 -6.09 -6.90
CA ASP A 158 -2.17 -6.92 -6.65
C ASP A 158 -2.69 -7.57 -7.95
N ALA A 159 -2.76 -6.81 -9.03
CA ALA A 159 -3.21 -7.32 -10.33
C ALA A 159 -2.31 -8.43 -10.86
N LEU A 160 -0.99 -8.23 -10.83
CA LEU A 160 -0.03 -9.23 -11.31
C LEU A 160 -0.01 -10.46 -10.39
N TRP A 161 -0.11 -10.26 -9.08
CA TRP A 161 0.00 -11.31 -8.08
C TRP A 161 -1.26 -12.19 -8.01
N LEU A 162 -2.45 -11.56 -7.99
CA LEU A 162 -3.69 -12.30 -7.82
C LEU A 162 -4.30 -12.80 -9.12
N ARG A 163 -3.76 -12.41 -10.27
CA ARG A 163 -4.24 -12.90 -11.56
C ARG A 163 -4.23 -14.42 -11.65
N GLY A 164 -3.12 -15.06 -11.25
CA GLY A 164 -3.03 -16.52 -11.27
C GLY A 164 -4.13 -17.19 -10.44
N LEU A 165 -4.43 -16.65 -9.27
CA LEU A 165 -5.49 -17.15 -8.37
C LEU A 165 -6.89 -16.92 -8.97
N ALA A 166 -7.12 -15.79 -9.64
CA ALA A 166 -8.37 -15.51 -10.33
C ALA A 166 -8.59 -16.46 -11.53
N GLU A 167 -7.55 -16.78 -12.28
CA GLU A 167 -7.58 -17.78 -13.37
C GLU A 167 -7.89 -19.18 -12.83
N GLU A 168 -7.18 -19.61 -11.76
CA GLU A 168 -7.38 -20.93 -11.16
C GLU A 168 -8.79 -21.14 -10.62
N THR A 169 -9.38 -20.11 -10.01
CA THR A 169 -10.72 -20.18 -9.42
C THR A 169 -11.83 -19.88 -10.42
N CYS A 170 -11.51 -19.31 -11.59
CA CYS A 170 -12.47 -18.75 -12.56
C CYS A 170 -13.47 -17.78 -11.91
N ARG A 171 -13.04 -17.09 -10.84
CA ARG A 171 -13.85 -16.15 -10.06
C ARG A 171 -13.00 -14.97 -9.62
N PRO A 172 -13.62 -13.80 -9.36
CA PRO A 172 -12.91 -12.63 -8.85
C PRO A 172 -12.18 -12.93 -7.53
N VAL A 173 -11.01 -12.32 -7.37
CA VAL A 173 -10.20 -12.33 -6.15
C VAL A 173 -9.99 -10.88 -5.72
N ALA A 174 -10.10 -10.61 -4.44
CA ALA A 174 -9.87 -9.28 -3.89
C ALA A 174 -8.60 -9.26 -3.03
N ALA A 175 -7.67 -8.35 -3.32
CA ALA A 175 -6.69 -7.90 -2.35
C ALA A 175 -7.35 -6.88 -1.43
N LEU A 176 -7.23 -7.07 -0.13
CA LEU A 176 -7.70 -6.16 0.91
C LEU A 176 -6.50 -5.59 1.67
N ASN A 177 -6.40 -4.27 1.71
CA ASN A 177 -5.44 -3.59 2.58
C ASN A 177 -6.18 -3.00 3.78
N LEU A 178 -5.85 -3.45 4.98
CA LEU A 178 -6.37 -2.96 6.27
C LEU A 178 -5.38 -1.94 6.87
N GLY A 179 -5.28 -0.77 6.22
CA GLY A 179 -4.54 0.39 6.72
C GLY A 179 -5.39 1.26 7.66
N GLY A 180 -5.12 2.56 7.71
CA GLY A 180 -6.03 3.51 8.37
C GLY A 180 -7.40 3.53 7.70
N ILE A 181 -7.41 3.54 6.38
CA ILE A 181 -8.57 3.31 5.50
C ILE A 181 -8.41 1.93 4.90
N ALA A 182 -9.50 1.16 4.83
CA ALA A 182 -9.53 -0.09 4.10
C ALA A 182 -9.76 0.17 2.61
N ASN A 183 -8.97 -0.50 1.77
CA ASN A 183 -9.15 -0.47 0.33
C ASN A 183 -9.08 -1.87 -0.26
N ILE A 184 -9.75 -2.06 -1.41
CA ILE A 184 -9.72 -3.31 -2.14
C ILE A 184 -9.23 -3.11 -3.56
N THR A 185 -8.53 -4.14 -4.07
CA THR A 185 -8.23 -4.31 -5.49
C THR A 185 -8.88 -5.61 -5.95
N VAL A 186 -9.91 -5.52 -6.76
CA VAL A 186 -10.61 -6.70 -7.30
C VAL A 186 -10.00 -7.06 -8.64
N VAL A 187 -9.53 -8.30 -8.75
CA VAL A 187 -8.98 -8.87 -9.98
C VAL A 187 -9.93 -9.93 -10.50
N SER A 188 -10.38 -9.77 -11.73
CA SER A 188 -11.28 -10.69 -12.40
C SER A 188 -10.71 -11.10 -13.75
N GLU A 189 -10.85 -12.36 -14.10
CA GLU A 189 -10.48 -12.90 -15.41
C GLU A 189 -11.75 -13.26 -16.20
N SER A 190 -11.75 -12.93 -17.47
CA SER A 190 -12.81 -13.29 -18.40
C SER A 190 -12.19 -13.85 -19.68
N GLU A 191 -12.70 -14.96 -20.17
CA GLU A 191 -12.24 -15.56 -21.44
C GLU A 191 -12.35 -14.60 -22.63
N THR A 192 -13.32 -13.68 -22.61
CA THR A 192 -13.58 -12.76 -23.71
C THR A 192 -13.02 -11.38 -23.52
N ALA A 193 -12.93 -10.89 -22.26
CA ALA A 193 -12.52 -9.52 -21.94
C ALA A 193 -11.09 -9.43 -21.32
N GLY A 194 -10.48 -10.58 -21.00
CA GLY A 194 -9.18 -10.63 -20.33
C GLY A 194 -9.25 -10.18 -18.86
N THR A 195 -8.13 -9.75 -18.31
CA THR A 195 -8.01 -9.29 -16.92
C THR A 195 -8.67 -7.93 -16.74
N SER A 196 -9.58 -7.84 -15.78
CA SER A 196 -10.16 -6.59 -15.29
C SER A 196 -9.68 -6.32 -13.86
N VAL A 197 -9.29 -5.09 -13.59
CA VAL A 197 -8.84 -4.66 -12.26
C VAL A 197 -9.59 -3.40 -11.87
N LEU A 198 -10.19 -3.43 -10.68
CA LEU A 198 -10.89 -2.30 -10.07
C LEU A 198 -10.36 -2.10 -8.65
N ALA A 199 -9.94 -0.88 -8.32
CA ALA A 199 -9.39 -0.54 -7.00
C ALA A 199 -10.08 0.69 -6.43
N TYR A 200 -10.45 0.66 -5.13
CA TYR A 200 -11.09 1.77 -4.43
C TYR A 200 -11.13 1.55 -2.91
N ASP A 201 -11.41 2.61 -2.17
CA ASP A 201 -11.52 2.57 -0.71
C ASP A 201 -12.92 2.10 -0.28
N THR A 202 -12.97 1.22 0.72
CA THR A 202 -14.23 0.68 1.24
C THR A 202 -14.77 1.46 2.43
N GLY A 203 -13.89 2.13 3.19
CA GLY A 203 -14.25 2.89 4.37
C GLY A 203 -13.15 2.89 5.45
N PRO A 204 -13.47 3.32 6.66
CA PRO A 204 -12.50 3.35 7.76
C PRO A 204 -12.12 1.93 8.20
N ALA A 205 -10.85 1.76 8.57
CA ALA A 205 -10.34 0.60 9.27
C ALA A 205 -9.63 1.07 10.56
N ASN A 206 -8.30 0.97 10.62
CA ASN A 206 -7.59 1.34 11.85
C ASN A 206 -7.77 2.82 12.23
N ALA A 207 -8.06 3.74 11.30
CA ALA A 207 -8.16 5.16 11.62
C ALA A 207 -9.18 5.45 12.74
N LEU A 208 -10.38 4.88 12.68
CA LEU A 208 -11.37 5.05 13.73
C LEU A 208 -11.09 4.18 14.95
N LEU A 209 -10.54 2.98 14.77
CA LEU A 209 -10.15 2.09 15.87
C LEU A 209 -9.06 2.72 16.72
N ASP A 210 -8.02 3.29 16.10
CA ASP A 210 -6.90 3.93 16.77
C ASP A 210 -7.34 5.20 17.52
N LEU A 211 -8.20 6.02 16.88
CA LEU A 211 -8.81 7.18 17.52
C LEU A 211 -9.64 6.78 18.76
N ALA A 212 -10.44 5.74 18.64
CA ALA A 212 -11.25 5.25 19.75
C ALA A 212 -10.37 4.68 20.86
N ALA A 213 -9.35 3.87 20.53
CA ALA A 213 -8.42 3.32 21.50
C ALA A 213 -7.68 4.42 22.27
N ALA A 214 -7.15 5.44 21.57
CA ALA A 214 -6.52 6.59 22.21
C ALA A 214 -7.49 7.34 23.13
N ARG A 215 -8.73 7.56 22.69
CA ARG A 215 -9.77 8.25 23.45
C ARG A 215 -10.12 7.51 24.75
N VAL A 216 -10.41 6.23 24.67
CA VAL A 216 -10.87 5.45 25.84
C VAL A 216 -9.76 5.16 26.85
N THR A 217 -8.49 5.19 26.39
CA THR A 217 -7.32 4.98 27.25
C THR A 217 -6.65 6.28 27.72
N GLY A 218 -7.23 7.43 27.41
CA GLY A 218 -6.63 8.73 27.73
C GLY A 218 -5.27 8.97 27.05
N GLY A 219 -5.05 8.37 25.90
CA GLY A 219 -3.79 8.46 25.12
C GLY A 219 -2.72 7.43 25.50
N ALA A 220 -3.03 6.52 26.44
CA ALA A 220 -2.07 5.47 26.86
C ALA A 220 -1.85 4.39 25.78
N GLN A 221 -2.82 4.18 24.90
CA GLN A 221 -2.73 3.26 23.78
C GLN A 221 -3.21 3.97 22.51
N HIS A 222 -2.52 3.74 21.40
CA HIS A 222 -2.85 4.27 20.08
C HIS A 222 -3.47 3.24 19.14
N ALA A 223 -3.73 2.03 19.63
CA ALA A 223 -4.41 0.95 18.92
C ALA A 223 -5.05 -0.01 19.95
N ASP A 224 -6.09 -0.73 19.53
CA ASP A 224 -6.63 -1.86 20.30
C ASP A 224 -5.74 -3.09 20.08
N LEU A 225 -4.71 -3.21 20.92
CA LEU A 225 -3.72 -4.27 20.84
C LEU A 225 -4.38 -5.64 20.99
N ASP A 226 -4.13 -6.54 20.03
CA ASP A 226 -4.72 -7.87 19.93
C ASP A 226 -6.26 -7.87 19.90
N GLY A 227 -6.89 -6.73 19.59
CA GLY A 227 -8.34 -6.59 19.55
C GLY A 227 -9.03 -6.80 20.89
N ARG A 228 -8.32 -6.63 22.02
CA ARG A 228 -8.79 -7.04 23.36
C ARG A 228 -10.05 -6.30 23.78
N LEU A 229 -10.14 -5.01 23.52
CA LEU A 229 -11.33 -4.23 23.83
C LEU A 229 -12.49 -4.65 22.96
N ALA A 230 -12.28 -4.72 21.66
CA ALA A 230 -13.32 -5.13 20.71
C ALA A 230 -13.84 -6.54 20.98
N LEU A 231 -12.97 -7.51 21.33
CA LEU A 231 -13.36 -8.89 21.64
C LEU A 231 -14.15 -8.99 22.95
N ALA A 232 -13.97 -8.07 23.88
CA ALA A 232 -14.70 -8.05 25.16
C ALA A 232 -16.05 -7.30 25.07
N GLY A 233 -16.28 -6.54 24.00
CA GLY A 233 -17.45 -5.69 23.82
C GLY A 233 -18.59 -6.38 23.08
N THR A 234 -19.72 -5.68 23.05
CA THR A 234 -20.91 -6.04 22.29
C THR A 234 -21.21 -4.93 21.28
N VAL A 235 -21.51 -5.33 20.05
CA VAL A 235 -21.86 -4.38 18.98
C VAL A 235 -23.13 -3.62 19.35
N ARG A 236 -23.05 -2.29 19.33
CA ARG A 236 -24.18 -1.39 19.52
C ARG A 236 -24.81 -1.06 18.17
N THR A 237 -25.94 -1.65 17.92
CA THR A 237 -26.66 -1.52 16.64
C THR A 237 -27.09 -0.09 16.34
N ASP A 238 -27.48 0.68 17.35
CA ASP A 238 -27.84 2.10 17.22
C ASP A 238 -26.67 2.96 16.73
N LEU A 239 -25.45 2.72 17.21
CA LEU A 239 -24.26 3.41 16.72
C LEU A 239 -23.87 2.87 15.32
N LEU A 240 -23.88 1.56 15.11
CA LEU A 240 -23.54 0.96 13.82
C LEU A 240 -24.46 1.46 12.70
N ASP A 241 -25.77 1.48 12.93
CA ASP A 241 -26.76 1.96 11.94
C ASP A 241 -26.52 3.42 11.59
N ARG A 242 -26.17 4.25 12.58
CA ARG A 242 -25.85 5.67 12.39
C ARG A 242 -24.58 5.86 11.56
N LEU A 243 -23.53 5.07 11.85
CA LEU A 243 -22.29 5.10 11.07
C LEU A 243 -22.50 4.63 9.63
N LEU A 244 -23.25 3.54 9.42
CA LEU A 244 -23.56 2.99 8.09
C LEU A 244 -24.49 3.89 7.26
N ALA A 245 -25.18 4.84 7.89
CA ALA A 245 -26.00 5.82 7.17
C ALA A 245 -25.18 6.88 6.39
N ASP A 246 -23.85 6.91 6.56
CA ASP A 246 -22.99 7.80 5.78
C ASP A 246 -23.15 7.54 4.28
N PRO A 247 -23.41 8.58 3.46
CA PRO A 247 -23.59 8.46 2.02
C PRO A 247 -22.41 7.84 1.28
N TYR A 248 -21.22 7.91 1.85
CA TYR A 248 -20.02 7.30 1.28
C TYR A 248 -20.19 5.79 1.03
N PHE A 249 -20.81 5.07 1.97
CA PHE A 249 -20.98 3.62 1.83
C PHE A 249 -21.94 3.24 0.71
N ALA A 250 -22.92 4.09 0.40
CA ALA A 250 -23.86 3.89 -0.70
C ALA A 250 -23.29 4.31 -2.07
N ALA A 251 -22.19 5.06 -2.11
CA ALA A 251 -21.60 5.53 -3.36
C ALA A 251 -21.09 4.37 -4.21
N ALA A 252 -21.30 4.48 -5.52
CA ALA A 252 -20.79 3.50 -6.48
C ALA A 252 -19.26 3.63 -6.64
N PRO A 253 -18.54 2.50 -6.79
CA PRO A 253 -17.13 2.54 -7.14
C PRO A 253 -16.89 3.02 -8.59
N PRO A 254 -15.69 3.57 -8.91
CA PRO A 254 -14.60 3.81 -7.97
C PRO A 254 -14.87 5.01 -7.04
N LYS A 255 -14.51 4.85 -5.77
CA LYS A 255 -14.66 5.90 -4.73
C LYS A 255 -13.41 5.96 -3.88
N SER A 256 -13.10 7.13 -3.33
CA SER A 256 -11.95 7.33 -2.46
C SER A 256 -12.33 8.12 -1.22
N THR A 257 -11.64 7.90 -0.12
CA THR A 257 -11.83 8.57 1.16
C THR A 257 -10.53 8.57 1.94
N GLY A 258 -10.51 9.29 3.08
CA GLY A 258 -9.32 9.39 3.90
C GLY A 258 -9.63 9.77 5.35
N LYS A 259 -8.57 10.05 6.11
CA LYS A 259 -8.67 10.51 7.49
C LYS A 259 -9.30 11.91 7.60
N GLU A 260 -9.39 12.65 6.50
CA GLU A 260 -10.11 13.93 6.41
C GLU A 260 -11.63 13.75 6.52
N HIS A 261 -12.17 12.57 6.15
CA HIS A 261 -13.57 12.22 6.33
C HIS A 261 -13.75 11.49 7.67
N PHE A 262 -13.01 10.40 7.89
CA PHE A 262 -13.12 9.54 9.06
C PHE A 262 -12.16 9.98 10.16
N HIS A 263 -12.51 11.05 10.86
CA HIS A 263 -11.72 11.70 11.91
C HIS A 263 -12.48 11.75 13.25
N SER A 264 -11.88 12.37 14.28
CA SER A 264 -12.49 12.47 15.60
C SER A 264 -13.87 13.14 15.58
N GLY A 265 -14.04 14.22 14.81
CA GLY A 265 -15.33 14.91 14.68
C GLY A 265 -16.41 14.04 14.02
N TYR A 266 -16.07 13.16 13.10
CA TYR A 266 -16.99 12.18 12.55
C TYR A 266 -17.49 11.22 13.64
N LEU A 267 -16.57 10.69 14.45
CA LEU A 267 -16.91 9.81 15.57
C LEU A 267 -17.72 10.54 16.64
N ASP A 268 -17.37 11.79 16.97
CA ASP A 268 -18.09 12.60 17.94
C ASP A 268 -19.55 12.84 17.50
N ALA A 269 -19.75 13.17 16.23
CA ALA A 269 -21.10 13.35 15.67
C ALA A 269 -21.93 12.06 15.68
N ALA A 270 -21.29 10.91 15.46
CA ALA A 270 -21.97 9.61 15.52
C ALA A 270 -22.34 9.21 16.96
N LEU A 271 -21.60 9.68 17.95
CA LEU A 271 -21.85 9.41 19.38
C LEU A 271 -22.83 10.40 20.03
N ASP A 272 -23.12 11.52 19.37
CA ASP A 272 -24.00 12.54 19.92
C ASP A 272 -25.40 11.98 20.18
N ASP A 273 -25.99 12.35 21.34
CA ASP A 273 -27.31 11.89 21.81
C ASP A 273 -27.47 10.35 22.00
N LEU A 274 -26.40 9.56 21.92
CA LEU A 274 -26.46 8.14 22.26
C LEU A 274 -26.32 7.93 23.78
N ALA A 275 -26.95 6.86 24.27
CA ALA A 275 -26.69 6.41 25.63
C ALA A 275 -25.21 6.08 25.81
N PRO A 276 -24.61 6.31 27.00
CA PRO A 276 -23.20 6.02 27.24
C PRO A 276 -22.80 4.60 26.81
N LEU A 277 -21.67 4.49 26.11
CA LEU A 277 -21.08 3.25 25.70
C LEU A 277 -19.86 2.93 26.55
N SER A 278 -19.62 1.64 26.79
CA SER A 278 -18.34 1.17 27.31
C SER A 278 -17.22 1.32 26.26
N ALA A 279 -15.98 1.31 26.70
CA ALA A 279 -14.83 1.30 25.78
C ALA A 279 -14.86 0.08 24.86
N GLU A 280 -15.22 -1.07 25.42
CA GLU A 280 -15.31 -2.36 24.74
C GLU A 280 -16.40 -2.33 23.65
N ASP A 281 -17.60 -1.82 23.96
CA ASP A 281 -18.70 -1.76 23.01
C ASP A 281 -18.41 -0.78 21.86
N LEU A 282 -17.71 0.32 22.15
CA LEU A 282 -17.27 1.26 21.12
C LEU A 282 -16.32 0.57 20.14
N LEU A 283 -15.26 -0.08 20.63
CA LEU A 283 -14.28 -0.76 19.80
C LEU A 283 -14.91 -1.95 19.04
N ALA A 284 -15.80 -2.72 19.68
CA ALA A 284 -16.55 -3.79 19.01
C ALA A 284 -17.40 -3.25 17.85
N THR A 285 -18.07 -2.13 18.05
CA THR A 285 -18.93 -1.52 17.01
C THR A 285 -18.14 -0.96 15.84
N LEU A 286 -17.01 -0.32 16.08
CA LEU A 286 -16.12 0.17 15.02
C LEU A 286 -15.44 -0.97 14.25
N THR A 287 -15.09 -2.06 14.94
CA THR A 287 -14.59 -3.29 14.30
C THR A 287 -15.66 -3.90 13.39
N GLU A 288 -16.91 -3.93 13.84
CA GLU A 288 -18.04 -4.40 13.04
C GLU A 288 -18.29 -3.52 11.81
N LEU A 289 -18.21 -2.19 11.97
CA LEU A 289 -18.30 -1.24 10.84
C LEU A 289 -17.30 -1.58 9.74
N THR A 290 -16.02 -1.75 10.10
CA THR A 290 -14.98 -2.13 9.15
C THR A 290 -15.30 -3.45 8.46
N ALA A 291 -15.72 -4.46 9.23
CA ALA A 291 -16.01 -5.79 8.68
C ALA A 291 -17.20 -5.78 7.72
N VAL A 292 -18.29 -5.10 8.08
CA VAL A 292 -19.51 -5.02 7.26
C VAL A 292 -19.24 -4.27 5.97
N THR A 293 -18.56 -3.12 6.01
CA THR A 293 -18.31 -2.29 4.82
C THR A 293 -17.34 -2.97 3.85
N VAL A 294 -16.29 -3.61 4.34
CA VAL A 294 -15.36 -4.41 3.52
C VAL A 294 -16.07 -5.62 2.90
N ALA A 295 -16.78 -6.39 3.73
CA ALA A 295 -17.46 -7.60 3.26
C ALA A 295 -18.53 -7.28 2.21
N ALA A 296 -19.29 -6.21 2.38
CA ALA A 296 -20.31 -5.77 1.40
C ALA A 296 -19.68 -5.55 0.02
N GLU A 297 -18.51 -4.90 -0.04
CA GLU A 297 -17.83 -4.65 -1.32
C GLU A 297 -17.21 -5.93 -1.91
N CYS A 298 -16.63 -6.81 -1.09
CA CYS A 298 -16.13 -8.11 -1.56
C CYS A 298 -17.24 -8.98 -2.14
N LEU A 299 -18.40 -9.02 -1.48
CA LEU A 299 -19.58 -9.79 -1.94
C LEU A 299 -20.22 -9.16 -3.16
N ARG A 300 -20.27 -7.82 -3.27
CA ARG A 300 -20.75 -7.09 -4.47
C ARG A 300 -20.02 -7.54 -5.72
N HIS A 301 -18.72 -7.81 -5.61
CA HIS A 301 -17.86 -8.26 -6.71
C HIS A 301 -17.77 -9.78 -6.83
N HIS A 302 -18.55 -10.53 -6.07
CA HIS A 302 -18.54 -12.01 -6.07
C HIS A 302 -17.16 -12.62 -5.84
N ALA A 303 -16.33 -11.99 -5.01
CA ALA A 303 -15.00 -12.47 -4.72
C ALA A 303 -15.04 -13.89 -4.13
N ALA A 304 -14.26 -14.81 -4.72
CA ALA A 304 -14.10 -16.17 -4.20
C ALA A 304 -13.09 -16.22 -3.07
N THR A 305 -12.10 -15.33 -3.14
CA THR A 305 -11.01 -15.25 -2.17
C THR A 305 -10.75 -13.76 -1.86
N VAL A 306 -10.52 -13.47 -0.59
CA VAL A 306 -10.04 -12.18 -0.10
C VAL A 306 -8.66 -12.40 0.51
N VAL A 307 -7.66 -11.67 0.02
CA VAL A 307 -6.28 -11.71 0.52
C VAL A 307 -6.01 -10.44 1.30
N ALA A 308 -6.02 -10.55 2.62
CA ALA A 308 -5.85 -9.43 3.53
C ALA A 308 -4.37 -9.12 3.80
N SER A 309 -4.04 -7.84 3.88
CA SER A 309 -2.72 -7.30 4.23
C SER A 309 -2.88 -6.00 5.03
N GLY A 310 -1.77 -5.41 5.45
CA GLY A 310 -1.74 -4.19 6.25
C GLY A 310 -1.86 -4.45 7.75
N GLY A 311 -1.65 -3.41 8.56
CA GLY A 311 -1.56 -3.54 10.02
C GLY A 311 -2.80 -4.09 10.70
N GLY A 312 -3.99 -3.90 10.10
CA GLY A 312 -5.25 -4.42 10.66
C GLY A 312 -5.37 -5.95 10.66
N VAL A 313 -4.55 -6.67 9.86
CA VAL A 313 -4.49 -8.14 9.88
C VAL A 313 -4.00 -8.68 11.24
N ALA A 314 -3.16 -7.92 11.92
CA ALA A 314 -2.69 -8.27 13.27
C ALA A 314 -3.78 -8.16 14.35
N ASN A 315 -4.94 -7.57 14.03
CA ASN A 315 -6.06 -7.47 14.97
C ASN A 315 -7.03 -8.65 14.80
N PRO A 316 -7.05 -9.64 15.72
CA PRO A 316 -7.90 -10.82 15.59
C PRO A 316 -9.40 -10.51 15.66
N ALA A 317 -9.81 -9.40 16.30
CA ALA A 317 -11.20 -8.98 16.31
C ALA A 317 -11.68 -8.60 14.92
N VAL A 318 -10.87 -7.83 14.17
CA VAL A 318 -11.15 -7.44 12.78
C VAL A 318 -11.22 -8.67 11.89
N MET A 319 -10.23 -9.56 11.96
CA MET A 319 -10.19 -10.76 11.12
C MET A 319 -11.35 -11.73 11.42
N THR A 320 -11.72 -11.88 12.69
CA THR A 320 -12.87 -12.70 13.08
C THR A 320 -14.19 -12.11 12.58
N ALA A 321 -14.37 -10.79 12.69
CA ALA A 321 -15.55 -10.11 12.19
C ALA A 321 -15.66 -10.22 10.66
N LEU A 322 -14.56 -10.02 9.94
CA LEU A 322 -14.51 -10.22 8.48
C LEU A 322 -14.88 -11.64 8.08
N ALA A 323 -14.32 -12.66 8.73
CA ALA A 323 -14.63 -14.05 8.44
C ALA A 323 -16.13 -14.37 8.63
N ARG A 324 -16.77 -13.78 9.64
CA ARG A 324 -18.21 -13.92 9.90
C ARG A 324 -19.07 -13.31 8.78
N HIS A 325 -18.64 -12.17 8.22
CA HIS A 325 -19.37 -11.46 7.14
C HIS A 325 -19.04 -11.92 5.74
N LEU A 326 -18.09 -12.85 5.58
CA LEU A 326 -17.67 -13.42 4.29
C LEU A 326 -18.01 -14.92 4.16
N PRO A 327 -19.27 -15.34 4.35
CA PRO A 327 -19.63 -16.75 4.26
C PRO A 327 -19.36 -17.30 2.86
N GLY A 328 -18.63 -18.41 2.77
CA GLY A 328 -18.30 -19.06 1.50
C GLY A 328 -17.18 -18.35 0.70
N VAL A 329 -16.57 -17.32 1.24
CA VAL A 329 -15.38 -16.65 0.68
C VAL A 329 -14.15 -17.11 1.45
N ALA A 330 -13.09 -17.49 0.75
CA ALA A 330 -11.83 -17.85 1.38
C ALA A 330 -11.11 -16.57 1.85
N LEU A 331 -11.04 -16.34 3.16
CA LEU A 331 -10.25 -15.25 3.74
C LEU A 331 -8.84 -15.77 4.04
N ARG A 332 -7.84 -15.17 3.42
CA ARG A 332 -6.41 -15.49 3.55
C ARG A 332 -5.63 -14.24 3.87
N THR A 333 -4.44 -14.38 4.41
CA THR A 333 -3.48 -13.29 4.55
C THR A 333 -2.49 -13.30 3.38
N SER A 334 -1.81 -12.18 3.15
CA SER A 334 -0.72 -12.11 2.16
C SER A 334 0.44 -13.04 2.56
N ASP A 335 0.67 -13.25 3.86
CA ASP A 335 1.66 -14.17 4.39
C ASP A 335 1.35 -15.63 4.00
N ASP A 336 0.08 -16.03 3.99
CA ASP A 336 -0.36 -17.37 3.54
C ASP A 336 -0.02 -17.64 2.06
N LEU A 337 0.20 -16.57 1.29
CA LEU A 337 0.58 -16.62 -0.12
C LEU A 337 2.06 -16.27 -0.35
N GLY A 338 2.85 -16.23 0.72
CA GLY A 338 4.30 -16.03 0.69
C GLY A 338 4.76 -14.57 0.55
N LEU A 339 3.85 -13.59 0.52
CA LEU A 339 4.20 -12.18 0.49
C LEU A 339 4.02 -11.58 1.90
N PRO A 340 5.13 -11.18 2.57
CA PRO A 340 5.04 -10.60 3.91
C PRO A 340 4.12 -9.39 3.96
N GLY A 341 3.11 -9.45 4.85
CA GLY A 341 2.05 -8.45 4.91
C GLY A 341 2.53 -7.10 5.41
N ALA A 342 3.44 -7.08 6.38
CA ALA A 342 4.02 -5.86 6.92
C ALA A 342 4.84 -5.09 5.87
N GLY A 343 5.61 -5.79 5.04
CA GLY A 343 6.45 -5.21 4.00
C GLY A 343 5.79 -5.09 2.62
N LYS A 344 4.52 -5.41 2.46
CA LYS A 344 3.87 -5.48 1.13
C LYS A 344 4.09 -4.23 0.28
N GLU A 345 3.99 -3.02 0.86
CA GLU A 345 4.19 -1.77 0.12
C GLU A 345 5.66 -1.55 -0.25
N ALA A 346 6.61 -2.00 0.57
CA ALA A 346 8.03 -1.97 0.22
C ALA A 346 8.35 -2.99 -0.87
N TYR A 347 7.73 -4.18 -0.87
CA TYR A 347 7.83 -5.14 -1.99
C TYR A 347 7.17 -4.64 -3.26
N LEU A 348 6.06 -3.89 -3.18
CA LEU A 348 5.54 -3.15 -4.33
C LEU A 348 6.61 -2.23 -4.91
N THR A 349 7.31 -1.49 -4.06
CA THR A 349 8.37 -0.56 -4.51
C THR A 349 9.52 -1.31 -5.18
N THR A 350 9.92 -2.51 -4.69
CA THR A 350 10.91 -3.36 -5.38
C THR A 350 10.42 -3.78 -6.77
N LEU A 351 9.15 -4.18 -6.88
CA LEU A 351 8.54 -4.59 -8.14
C LEU A 351 8.50 -3.44 -9.14
N LEU A 352 8.04 -2.25 -8.75
CA LEU A 352 7.98 -1.08 -9.61
C LEU A 352 9.38 -0.67 -10.11
N GLY A 353 10.36 -0.70 -9.21
CA GLY A 353 11.76 -0.46 -9.56
C GLY A 353 12.29 -1.47 -10.57
N TRP A 354 12.05 -2.76 -10.35
CA TRP A 354 12.45 -3.82 -11.28
C TRP A 354 11.80 -3.68 -12.66
N LEU A 355 10.48 -3.41 -12.69
CA LEU A 355 9.75 -3.19 -13.95
C LEU A 355 10.37 -2.02 -14.73
N SER A 356 10.62 -0.89 -14.06
CA SER A 356 11.23 0.28 -14.69
C SER A 356 12.67 0.00 -15.15
N TRP A 357 13.46 -0.71 -14.31
CA TRP A 357 14.83 -1.11 -14.64
C TRP A 357 14.91 -1.99 -15.89
N CYS A 358 13.95 -2.90 -16.03
CA CYS A 358 13.85 -3.83 -17.16
C CYS A 358 13.07 -3.25 -18.36
N GLY A 359 12.68 -1.99 -18.34
CA GLY A 359 11.95 -1.33 -19.43
C GLY A 359 10.51 -1.81 -19.61
N VAL A 360 9.88 -2.30 -18.55
CA VAL A 360 8.50 -2.79 -18.55
C VAL A 360 7.57 -1.72 -17.98
N PRO A 361 6.50 -1.30 -18.70
CA PRO A 361 5.51 -0.37 -18.18
C PRO A 361 4.82 -0.93 -16.93
N ALA A 362 4.67 -0.08 -15.90
CA ALA A 362 4.10 -0.46 -14.60
C ALA A 362 2.79 0.29 -14.25
N THR A 363 2.37 1.27 -15.04
CA THR A 363 1.06 1.91 -14.88
C THR A 363 -0.04 0.92 -15.22
N LEU A 364 -1.07 0.86 -14.37
CA LEU A 364 -2.28 0.08 -14.59
C LEU A 364 -3.46 1.01 -14.93
N PRO A 365 -3.74 1.27 -16.23
CA PRO A 365 -4.73 2.27 -16.65
C PRO A 365 -6.14 2.04 -16.09
N SER A 366 -6.56 0.79 -15.92
CA SER A 366 -7.87 0.44 -15.35
C SER A 366 -8.03 0.85 -13.88
N ALA A 367 -6.91 1.01 -13.14
CA ALA A 367 -6.92 1.42 -11.74
C ALA A 367 -6.64 2.91 -11.56
N THR A 368 -5.76 3.50 -12.38
CA THR A 368 -5.33 4.89 -12.22
C THR A 368 -6.04 5.86 -13.16
N GLY A 369 -6.69 5.38 -14.23
CA GLY A 369 -7.30 6.22 -15.25
C GLY A 369 -6.33 6.79 -16.29
N ALA A 370 -5.05 6.39 -16.28
CA ALA A 370 -4.07 6.83 -17.26
C ALA A 370 -4.49 6.42 -18.69
N ARG A 371 -4.11 7.24 -19.70
CA ARG A 371 -4.42 6.97 -21.13
C ARG A 371 -3.71 5.73 -21.68
N GLY A 372 -2.80 5.13 -20.97
CA GLY A 372 -2.09 3.91 -21.37
C GLY A 372 -0.89 3.61 -20.48
N PRO A 373 -0.30 2.42 -20.62
CA PRO A 373 0.83 1.99 -19.79
C PRO A 373 2.05 2.92 -19.95
N ARG A 374 2.78 3.15 -18.86
CA ARG A 374 4.00 3.97 -18.80
C ARG A 374 5.07 3.30 -17.97
N LEU A 375 6.33 3.50 -18.36
CA LEU A 375 7.46 3.30 -17.48
C LEU A 375 7.37 4.32 -16.35
N LEU A 376 7.54 3.88 -15.12
CA LEU A 376 7.46 4.76 -13.95
C LEU A 376 8.86 5.21 -13.50
N GLY A 377 8.90 6.35 -12.84
CA GLY A 377 10.08 6.87 -12.17
C GLY A 377 11.09 7.58 -13.06
N ALA A 378 12.06 8.16 -12.38
CA ALA A 378 13.26 8.79 -12.93
C ALA A 378 14.50 8.11 -12.37
N LEU A 379 15.56 7.96 -13.17
CA LEU A 379 16.76 7.25 -12.81
C LEU A 379 17.86 8.22 -12.38
N THR A 380 18.39 8.03 -11.17
CA THR A 380 19.61 8.68 -10.68
C THR A 380 20.76 7.68 -10.78
N PRO A 381 21.87 8.02 -11.48
CA PRO A 381 23.03 7.14 -11.59
C PRO A 381 23.68 6.86 -10.23
N GLY A 382 24.27 5.66 -10.07
CA GLY A 382 25.13 5.34 -8.95
C GLY A 382 26.59 5.81 -9.19
N ALA A 383 27.55 5.23 -8.49
CA ALA A 383 28.96 5.60 -8.56
C ALA A 383 29.66 5.20 -9.88
N GLY A 384 29.08 4.23 -10.62
CA GLY A 384 29.62 3.73 -11.88
C GLY A 384 28.89 4.23 -13.12
N PRO A 385 29.38 3.88 -14.33
CA PRO A 385 28.63 4.07 -15.55
C PRO A 385 27.28 3.36 -15.49
N LEU A 386 26.25 4.01 -16.07
CA LEU A 386 24.91 3.42 -16.11
C LEU A 386 24.87 2.32 -17.19
N ASP A 387 24.68 1.08 -16.73
CA ASP A 387 24.51 -0.09 -17.60
C ASP A 387 23.12 -0.68 -17.39
N LEU A 388 22.19 -0.28 -18.23
CA LEU A 388 20.82 -0.78 -18.19
C LEU A 388 20.72 -2.16 -18.84
N PRO A 389 19.94 -3.07 -18.27
CA PRO A 389 19.67 -4.36 -18.94
C PRO A 389 18.95 -4.13 -20.26
N ALA A 390 19.12 -5.07 -21.20
CA ALA A 390 18.29 -5.04 -22.41
C ALA A 390 16.81 -5.11 -21.99
N PRO A 391 15.93 -4.27 -22.56
CA PRO A 391 14.51 -4.29 -22.24
C PRO A 391 13.92 -5.69 -22.42
N LEU A 392 13.04 -6.09 -21.52
CA LEU A 392 12.31 -7.34 -21.68
C LEU A 392 11.39 -7.23 -22.90
N GLY A 393 11.57 -8.11 -23.88
CA GLY A 393 10.85 -8.08 -25.16
C GLY A 393 9.40 -8.56 -25.09
N GLY A 394 8.82 -8.71 -23.90
CA GLY A 394 7.47 -9.23 -23.68
C GLY A 394 6.68 -8.45 -22.65
N THR A 395 5.40 -8.79 -22.54
CA THR A 395 4.49 -8.25 -21.54
C THR A 395 4.61 -9.06 -20.25
N VAL A 396 4.73 -8.40 -19.11
CA VAL A 396 4.58 -9.04 -17.80
C VAL A 396 3.10 -9.04 -17.44
N THR A 397 2.54 -10.21 -17.20
CA THR A 397 1.11 -10.40 -16.91
C THR A 397 0.85 -11.02 -15.55
N ARG A 398 1.86 -11.63 -14.93
CA ARG A 398 1.74 -12.33 -13.62
C ARG A 398 2.93 -12.04 -12.73
N LEU A 399 2.67 -12.16 -11.43
CA LEU A 399 3.71 -12.23 -10.41
C LEU A 399 3.53 -13.51 -9.60
N ARG A 400 4.62 -14.23 -9.38
CA ARG A 400 4.68 -15.38 -8.48
C ARG A 400 5.67 -15.08 -7.36
N VAL A 401 5.21 -15.19 -6.13
CA VAL A 401 6.08 -15.13 -4.96
C VAL A 401 6.72 -16.51 -4.77
N ALA A 402 8.03 -16.55 -4.65
CA ALA A 402 8.79 -17.76 -4.41
C ALA A 402 9.35 -17.76 -2.98
N GLU A 403 9.36 -18.93 -2.34
CA GLU A 403 9.97 -19.09 -1.02
C GLU A 403 11.49 -18.89 -1.07
N VAL A 404 12.05 -18.34 0.01
CA VAL A 404 13.50 -18.24 0.20
C VAL A 404 14.05 -19.65 0.39
N GLY A 405 14.73 -20.17 -0.62
CA GLY A 405 15.58 -21.36 -0.46
C GLY A 405 14.88 -22.70 -0.41
N GLY A 406 13.99 -22.97 -1.33
CA GLY A 406 13.74 -24.36 -1.73
C GLY A 406 14.99 -24.94 -2.40
N ARG A 407 15.93 -25.49 -1.62
CA ARG A 407 16.91 -26.44 -2.19
C ARG A 407 16.10 -27.63 -2.74
N ARG A 408 16.04 -27.75 -4.06
CA ARG A 408 15.83 -29.06 -4.67
C ARG A 408 17.15 -29.77 -4.74
#